data_7fcf2e250057bb7f31fc91cf2ab0602a
#
_entry.id   7fcf2e250057bb7f31fc91cf2ab0602a
#
_cell.length_a   1.000
_cell.length_b   1.000
_cell.length_c   1.000
_cell.angle_alpha   90.00
_cell.angle_beta   90.00
_cell.angle_gamma   90.00
#
_symmetry.space_group_name_H-M   'P 1'
#
loop_
_entity.id
_entity.type
_entity.pdbx_description
1 polymer ?
#
loop_
_entity_poly.entity_id
_entity_poly.type
_entity_poly.pdbx_seq_one_letter_code
_entity_poly.pdbx_strand_id
1 'polypeptide(L)'
;CIQLALLPLAARGLLSGYVAVNAITGSTGAGVKPSDTTHFSWRNGNISIYQAFRHRHVPEIKQSLRQLQPAFAGDIEFIPCRGDFTRGIFCTAVVRTEKPFTQEETDKLFADFYADAAFTHYVPHAPDLKQAVNTNKALVHADAFDDKWLITAVIDNLLKGASGQAVQN
;
A
#
# COMPACT_ATOMS: atom_id res chain seq x y z
N CYS A 1 -0.11 -2.36 -3.76
CA CYS A 1 0.00 -2.21 -2.31
C CYS A 1 -0.93 -1.10 -1.81
N ILE A 2 -0.75 0.15 -2.27
CA ILE A 2 -1.56 1.32 -1.86
C ILE A 2 -3.05 1.09 -2.13
N GLN A 3 -3.42 0.63 -3.32
CA GLN A 3 -4.81 0.30 -3.66
C GLN A 3 -5.40 -0.68 -2.64
N LEU A 4 -4.71 -1.79 -2.35
CA LEU A 4 -5.17 -2.77 -1.38
C LEU A 4 -5.31 -2.20 0.04
N ALA A 5 -4.54 -1.21 0.42
CA ALA A 5 -4.72 -0.51 1.69
C ALA A 5 -6.02 0.34 1.71
N LEU A 6 -6.42 0.93 0.59
CA LEU A 6 -7.46 1.96 0.54
C LEU A 6 -8.81 1.49 -0.04
N LEU A 7 -8.85 0.39 -0.83
CA LEU A 7 -10.07 -0.10 -1.46
C LEU A 7 -11.21 -0.42 -0.47
N PRO A 8 -10.96 -1.00 0.73
CA PRO A 8 -12.03 -1.24 1.70
C PRO A 8 -12.75 0.06 2.13
N LEU A 9 -11.99 1.13 2.30
CA LEU A 9 -12.54 2.45 2.67
C LEU A 9 -13.28 3.09 1.51
N ALA A 10 -12.72 3.02 0.30
CA ALA A 10 -13.37 3.52 -0.91
C ALA A 10 -14.73 2.81 -1.15
N ALA A 11 -14.79 1.49 -0.96
CA ALA A 11 -16.02 0.71 -1.12
C ALA A 11 -17.13 1.11 -0.12
N ARG A 12 -16.77 1.75 0.98
CA ARG A 12 -17.70 2.27 1.99
C ARG A 12 -17.92 3.78 1.89
N GLY A 13 -17.33 4.45 0.90
CA GLY A 13 -17.44 5.90 0.75
C GLY A 13 -16.73 6.71 1.84
N LEU A 14 -15.72 6.13 2.49
CA LEU A 14 -15.07 6.69 3.68
C LEU A 14 -13.81 7.50 3.39
N LEU A 15 -13.38 7.59 2.14
CA LEU A 15 -12.24 8.42 1.77
C LEU A 15 -12.67 9.88 1.64
N SER A 16 -12.01 10.77 2.36
CA SER A 16 -12.22 12.21 2.28
C SER A 16 -10.89 12.96 2.31
N GLY A 17 -10.83 14.13 1.68
CA GLY A 17 -9.65 14.99 1.70
C GLY A 17 -8.37 14.33 1.17
N TYR A 18 -7.25 14.59 1.84
CA TYR A 18 -5.94 14.07 1.45
C TYR A 18 -5.63 12.77 2.18
N VAL A 19 -5.12 11.80 1.45
CA VAL A 19 -4.59 10.55 2.00
C VAL A 19 -3.08 10.58 1.93
N ALA A 20 -2.42 10.64 3.08
CA ALA A 20 -0.96 10.60 3.15
C ALA A 20 -0.47 9.15 3.04
N VAL A 21 0.43 8.89 2.08
CA VAL A 21 0.96 7.55 1.82
C VAL A 21 2.48 7.58 1.77
N ASN A 22 3.12 6.71 2.53
CA ASN A 22 4.53 6.39 2.39
C ASN A 22 4.70 4.92 1.98
N ALA A 23 5.57 4.65 1.02
CA ALA A 23 5.91 3.28 0.69
C ALA A 23 7.41 3.10 0.45
N ILE A 24 7.99 2.11 1.11
CA ILE A 24 9.40 1.74 0.96
C ILE A 24 9.48 0.51 0.06
N THR A 25 10.21 0.63 -1.06
CA THR A 25 10.34 -0.44 -2.04
C THR A 25 11.75 -1.01 -2.12
N GLY A 26 11.84 -2.32 -2.33
CA GLY A 26 13.10 -3.00 -2.61
C GLY A 26 13.72 -2.62 -3.96
N SER A 27 15.00 -2.96 -4.14
CA SER A 27 15.81 -2.59 -5.32
C SER A 27 15.29 -3.17 -6.63
N THR A 28 14.70 -4.35 -6.60
CA THR A 28 14.17 -5.03 -7.79
C THR A 28 13.02 -4.30 -8.46
N GLY A 29 12.37 -3.36 -7.78
CA GLY A 29 11.35 -2.48 -8.37
C GLY A 29 11.88 -1.51 -9.44
N ALA A 30 13.21 -1.27 -9.49
CA ALA A 30 13.84 -0.42 -10.49
C ALA A 30 14.00 -1.11 -11.86
N GLY A 31 13.77 -2.42 -11.94
CA GLY A 31 14.00 -3.23 -13.15
C GLY A 31 15.47 -3.61 -13.33
N VAL A 32 15.80 -4.21 -14.48
CA VAL A 32 17.14 -4.76 -14.76
C VAL A 32 18.14 -3.75 -15.28
N LYS A 33 17.68 -2.58 -15.79
CA LYS A 33 18.58 -1.57 -16.36
C LYS A 33 19.36 -0.89 -15.23
N PRO A 34 20.71 -0.95 -15.22
CA PRO A 34 21.51 -0.26 -14.21
C PRO A 34 21.31 1.26 -14.23
N SER A 35 21.39 1.86 -13.06
CA SER A 35 21.37 3.31 -12.87
C SER A 35 22.19 3.67 -11.63
N ASP A 36 22.56 4.93 -11.48
CA ASP A 36 23.35 5.40 -10.32
C ASP A 36 22.67 5.04 -8.99
N THR A 37 21.36 5.16 -8.91
CA THR A 37 20.58 4.87 -7.70
C THR A 37 20.31 3.38 -7.46
N THR A 38 20.71 2.50 -8.38
CA THR A 38 20.66 1.05 -8.22
C THR A 38 22.03 0.43 -7.99
N HIS A 39 23.10 1.24 -8.08
CA HIS A 39 24.44 0.80 -7.77
C HIS A 39 24.58 0.36 -6.32
N PHE A 40 25.30 -0.73 -6.07
CA PHE A 40 25.41 -1.33 -4.73
C PHE A 40 25.88 -0.31 -3.67
N SER A 41 26.98 0.39 -3.92
CA SER A 41 27.54 1.36 -2.95
C SER A 41 26.60 2.54 -2.65
N TRP A 42 25.72 2.87 -3.59
CA TRP A 42 24.71 3.91 -3.35
C TRP A 42 23.54 3.39 -2.51
N ARG A 43 23.13 2.15 -2.76
CA ARG A 43 21.91 1.56 -2.20
C ARG A 43 22.09 0.89 -0.84
N ASN A 44 23.26 0.28 -0.63
CA ASN A 44 23.55 -0.45 0.59
C ASN A 44 23.64 0.49 1.80
N GLY A 45 22.95 0.14 2.88
CA GLY A 45 22.87 0.96 4.09
C GLY A 45 22.17 2.32 3.90
N ASN A 46 21.33 2.47 2.85
CA ASN A 46 20.75 3.76 2.47
C ASN A 46 19.24 3.68 2.27
N ILE A 47 18.55 4.78 2.60
CA ILE A 47 17.15 5.03 2.25
C ILE A 47 17.01 6.40 1.61
N SER A 48 16.20 6.51 0.55
CA SER A 48 16.02 7.79 -0.15
C SER A 48 14.63 7.92 -0.74
N ILE A 49 14.12 9.15 -0.78
CA ILE A 49 12.87 9.52 -1.45
C ILE A 49 13.14 9.62 -2.96
N TYR A 50 12.11 9.29 -3.77
CA TYR A 50 12.10 9.54 -5.20
C TYR A 50 10.69 9.93 -5.68
N GLN A 51 10.60 10.84 -6.66
CA GLN A 51 9.34 11.23 -7.30
C GLN A 51 8.16 11.52 -6.34
N ALA A 52 8.43 12.10 -5.18
CA ALA A 52 7.39 12.47 -4.23
C ALA A 52 6.30 13.31 -4.94
N PHE A 53 5.02 12.96 -4.69
CA PHE A 53 3.81 13.58 -5.27
C PHE A 53 3.66 13.47 -6.79
N ARG A 54 4.66 12.92 -7.50
CA ARG A 54 4.71 12.84 -8.97
C ARG A 54 4.87 11.42 -9.50
N HIS A 55 4.69 10.43 -8.63
CA HIS A 55 4.87 9.03 -9.02
C HIS A 55 3.82 8.61 -10.05
N ARG A 56 4.28 7.92 -11.10
CA ARG A 56 3.44 7.49 -12.24
C ARG A 56 2.21 6.65 -11.87
N HIS A 57 2.21 5.99 -10.70
CA HIS A 57 1.07 5.18 -10.25
C HIS A 57 -0.03 6.00 -9.54
N VAL A 58 0.18 7.27 -9.22
CA VAL A 58 -0.84 8.09 -8.54
C VAL A 58 -2.13 8.19 -9.35
N PRO A 59 -2.11 8.43 -10.68
CA PRO A 59 -3.33 8.43 -11.49
C PRO A 59 -4.08 7.08 -11.47
N GLU A 60 -3.35 5.96 -11.54
CA GLU A 60 -3.90 4.60 -11.48
C GLU A 60 -4.56 4.32 -10.13
N ILE A 61 -3.90 4.72 -9.03
CA ILE A 61 -4.47 4.58 -7.68
C ILE A 61 -5.78 5.35 -7.58
N LYS A 62 -5.79 6.62 -7.99
CA LYS A 62 -7.00 7.46 -7.99
C LYS A 62 -8.11 6.87 -8.86
N GLN A 63 -7.78 6.32 -10.02
CA GLN A 63 -8.75 5.65 -10.90
C GLN A 63 -9.43 4.49 -10.16
N SER A 64 -8.66 3.60 -9.54
CA SER A 64 -9.21 2.44 -8.82
C SER A 64 -10.09 2.85 -7.64
N LEU A 65 -9.68 3.86 -6.88
CA LEU A 65 -10.47 4.37 -5.76
C LEU A 65 -11.79 4.98 -6.24
N ARG A 66 -11.78 5.75 -7.34
CA ARG A 66 -12.98 6.37 -7.91
C ARG A 66 -13.94 5.38 -8.57
N GLN A 67 -13.47 4.20 -8.96
CA GLN A 67 -14.36 3.12 -9.41
C GLN A 67 -15.29 2.65 -8.28
N LEU A 68 -14.82 2.65 -7.03
CA LEU A 68 -15.61 2.28 -5.84
C LEU A 68 -16.27 3.48 -5.16
N GLN A 69 -15.62 4.63 -5.20
CA GLN A 69 -16.10 5.88 -4.62
C GLN A 69 -16.04 7.02 -5.66
N PRO A 70 -16.99 7.12 -6.58
CA PRO A 70 -16.97 8.14 -7.63
C PRO A 70 -16.90 9.58 -7.11
N ALA A 71 -17.47 9.85 -5.93
CA ALA A 71 -17.45 11.16 -5.28
C ALA A 71 -16.11 11.52 -4.62
N PHE A 72 -15.09 10.63 -4.62
CA PHE A 72 -13.78 10.93 -4.04
C PHE A 72 -13.07 12.03 -4.83
N ALA A 73 -13.14 13.25 -4.30
CA ALA A 73 -12.49 14.44 -4.84
C ALA A 73 -11.11 14.72 -4.25
N GLY A 74 -10.70 13.94 -3.24
CA GLY A 74 -9.43 14.10 -2.55
C GLY A 74 -8.19 13.75 -3.38
N ASP A 75 -7.03 13.86 -2.76
CA ASP A 75 -5.74 13.56 -3.38
C ASP A 75 -4.94 12.53 -2.58
N ILE A 76 -3.98 11.90 -3.26
CA ILE A 76 -3.05 10.93 -2.69
C ILE A 76 -1.67 11.60 -2.59
N GLU A 77 -1.28 11.94 -1.37
CA GLU A 77 0.04 12.52 -1.06
C GLU A 77 1.05 11.37 -0.90
N PHE A 78 1.56 10.89 -2.02
CA PHE A 78 2.43 9.74 -2.06
C PHE A 78 3.91 10.12 -1.99
N ILE A 79 4.61 9.59 -0.98
CA ILE A 79 6.06 9.70 -0.79
C ILE A 79 6.70 8.31 -0.92
N PRO A 80 7.15 7.93 -2.12
CA PRO A 80 7.85 6.67 -2.31
C PRO A 80 9.31 6.76 -1.87
N CYS A 81 9.79 5.71 -1.20
CA CYS A 81 11.17 5.58 -0.75
C CYS A 81 11.81 4.31 -1.34
N ARG A 82 13.10 4.40 -1.65
CA ARG A 82 13.96 3.24 -1.92
C ARG A 82 14.56 2.77 -0.61
N GLY A 83 14.37 1.49 -0.28
CA GLY A 83 14.95 0.88 0.91
C GLY A 83 16.15 0.01 0.61
N ASP A 84 16.91 -0.33 1.63
CA ASP A 84 18.09 -1.21 1.57
C ASP A 84 17.68 -2.70 1.70
N PHE A 85 16.88 -3.17 0.75
CA PHE A 85 16.50 -4.57 0.62
C PHE A 85 16.17 -4.88 -0.85
N THR A 86 16.19 -6.16 -1.23
CA THR A 86 16.03 -6.56 -2.62
C THR A 86 14.57 -6.61 -3.06
N ARG A 87 13.68 -7.20 -2.25
CA ARG A 87 12.28 -7.48 -2.62
C ARG A 87 11.31 -6.98 -1.57
N GLY A 88 10.14 -6.60 -2.05
CA GLY A 88 9.00 -6.21 -1.26
C GLY A 88 8.65 -4.73 -1.33
N ILE A 89 7.43 -4.41 -0.92
CA ILE A 89 6.93 -3.05 -0.68
C ILE A 89 6.28 -3.06 0.69
N PHE A 90 6.77 -2.18 1.57
CA PHE A 90 6.13 -1.84 2.84
C PHE A 90 5.44 -0.48 2.67
N CYS A 91 4.13 -0.46 2.81
CA CYS A 91 3.30 0.71 2.60
C CYS A 91 2.56 1.09 3.89
N THR A 92 2.57 2.36 4.23
CA THR A 92 1.70 2.95 5.25
C THR A 92 0.84 4.04 4.65
N ALA A 93 -0.43 4.08 5.04
CA ALA A 93 -1.36 5.13 4.65
C ALA A 93 -2.06 5.71 5.88
N VAL A 94 -2.16 7.03 5.96
CA VAL A 94 -2.94 7.72 6.98
C VAL A 94 -4.19 8.29 6.32
N VAL A 95 -5.35 7.88 6.81
CA VAL A 95 -6.66 8.33 6.34
C VAL A 95 -7.40 8.98 7.51
N ARG A 96 -7.83 10.23 7.33
CA ARG A 96 -8.71 10.89 8.31
C ARG A 96 -10.14 10.44 8.16
N THR A 97 -10.86 10.39 9.26
CA THR A 97 -12.27 10.00 9.34
C THR A 97 -13.12 11.18 9.79
N GLU A 98 -14.35 11.25 9.34
CA GLU A 98 -15.32 12.27 9.78
C GLU A 98 -15.88 11.98 11.18
N LYS A 99 -15.82 10.74 11.60
CA LYS A 99 -16.22 10.25 12.92
C LYS A 99 -15.24 9.18 13.41
N PRO A 100 -15.07 9.01 14.71
CA PRO A 100 -14.23 7.96 15.24
C PRO A 100 -14.78 6.56 14.88
N PHE A 101 -13.88 5.62 14.72
CA PHE A 101 -14.15 4.19 14.59
C PHE A 101 -13.46 3.43 15.71
N THR A 102 -14.11 2.42 16.24
CA THR A 102 -13.44 1.47 17.14
C THR A 102 -12.53 0.53 16.35
N GLN A 103 -11.59 -0.11 17.03
CA GLN A 103 -10.76 -1.14 16.40
C GLN A 103 -11.60 -2.30 15.87
N GLU A 104 -12.62 -2.74 16.63
CA GLU A 104 -13.51 -3.83 16.23
C GLU A 104 -14.30 -3.51 14.95
N GLU A 105 -14.83 -2.28 14.82
CA GLU A 105 -15.50 -1.83 13.58
C GLU A 105 -14.53 -1.80 12.39
N THR A 106 -13.29 -1.36 12.64
CA THR A 106 -12.23 -1.32 11.64
C THR A 106 -11.82 -2.71 11.19
N ASP A 107 -11.56 -3.61 12.13
CA ASP A 107 -11.22 -5.00 11.85
C ASP A 107 -12.31 -5.69 11.03
N LYS A 108 -13.56 -5.51 11.42
CA LYS A 108 -14.70 -6.06 10.69
C LYS A 108 -14.81 -5.50 9.27
N LEU A 109 -14.64 -4.20 9.09
CA LEU A 109 -14.71 -3.55 7.77
C LEU A 109 -13.69 -4.14 6.80
N PHE A 110 -12.43 -4.29 7.23
CA PHE A 110 -11.36 -4.81 6.39
C PHE A 110 -11.45 -6.32 6.20
N ALA A 111 -11.78 -7.08 7.25
CA ALA A 111 -11.95 -8.52 7.19
C ALA A 111 -13.10 -8.91 6.24
N ASP A 112 -14.26 -8.27 6.37
CA ASP A 112 -15.41 -8.51 5.49
C ASP A 112 -15.09 -8.21 4.02
N PHE A 113 -14.33 -7.13 3.75
CA PHE A 113 -13.96 -6.77 2.38
C PHE A 113 -13.04 -7.80 1.72
N TYR A 114 -12.15 -8.43 2.49
CA TYR A 114 -11.19 -9.41 1.98
C TYR A 114 -11.58 -10.87 2.26
N ALA A 115 -12.78 -11.14 2.77
CA ALA A 115 -13.21 -12.49 3.16
C ALA A 115 -13.05 -13.52 2.04
N ASP A 116 -13.40 -13.16 0.79
CA ASP A 116 -13.34 -14.04 -0.38
C ASP A 116 -12.07 -13.86 -1.21
N ALA A 117 -11.11 -13.05 -0.76
CA ALA A 117 -9.90 -12.75 -1.50
C ALA A 117 -8.82 -13.82 -1.28
N ALA A 118 -8.56 -14.66 -2.28
CA ALA A 118 -7.61 -15.78 -2.18
C ALA A 118 -6.16 -15.37 -1.84
N PHE A 119 -5.73 -14.15 -2.19
CA PHE A 119 -4.34 -13.69 -2.06
C PHE A 119 -4.20 -12.34 -1.36
N THR A 120 -5.26 -11.82 -0.75
CA THR A 120 -5.20 -10.60 0.06
C THR A 120 -5.84 -10.90 1.40
N HIS A 121 -5.09 -10.73 2.48
CA HIS A 121 -5.53 -11.11 3.81
C HIS A 121 -5.47 -9.89 4.75
N TYR A 122 -6.57 -9.64 5.45
CA TYR A 122 -6.53 -8.79 6.62
C TYR A 122 -5.90 -9.59 7.78
N VAL A 123 -4.97 -8.97 8.49
CA VAL A 123 -4.23 -9.61 9.59
C VAL A 123 -4.42 -8.83 10.89
N PRO A 124 -4.38 -9.49 12.07
CA PRO A 124 -4.74 -8.88 13.35
C PRO A 124 -3.73 -7.85 13.87
N HIS A 125 -2.54 -7.78 13.28
CA HIS A 125 -1.48 -6.84 13.67
C HIS A 125 -0.74 -6.33 12.43
N ALA A 126 -0.10 -5.16 12.55
CA ALA A 126 0.69 -4.58 11.47
C ALA A 126 1.74 -5.59 10.97
N PRO A 127 1.71 -5.95 9.68
CA PRO A 127 2.59 -6.99 9.13
C PRO A 127 4.01 -6.48 8.90
N ASP A 128 4.97 -7.36 9.11
CA ASP A 128 6.35 -7.18 8.68
C ASP A 128 6.50 -7.50 7.19
N LEU A 129 7.41 -6.80 6.51
CA LEU A 129 7.68 -7.01 5.09
C LEU A 129 8.04 -8.47 4.75
N LYS A 130 8.82 -9.12 5.61
CA LYS A 130 9.28 -10.50 5.40
C LYS A 130 8.14 -11.53 5.32
N GLN A 131 6.98 -11.23 5.88
CA GLN A 131 5.81 -12.12 5.83
C GLN A 131 5.20 -12.23 4.44
N ALA A 132 5.43 -11.25 3.56
CA ALA A 132 4.93 -11.23 2.18
C ALA A 132 6.00 -11.55 1.14
N VAL A 133 7.28 -11.34 1.42
CA VAL A 133 8.39 -11.59 0.47
C VAL A 133 8.42 -13.05 0.04
N ASN A 134 8.63 -13.28 -1.26
CA ASN A 134 8.60 -14.59 -1.93
C ASN A 134 7.21 -15.29 -1.92
N THR A 135 6.15 -14.55 -1.66
CA THR A 135 4.76 -15.07 -1.76
C THR A 135 3.93 -14.21 -2.70
N ASN A 136 2.79 -14.76 -3.19
CA ASN A 136 1.80 -13.99 -3.94
C ASN A 136 0.75 -13.35 -3.00
N LYS A 137 1.01 -13.27 -1.70
CA LYS A 137 0.11 -12.69 -0.72
C LYS A 137 0.28 -11.18 -0.60
N ALA A 138 -0.83 -10.50 -0.35
CA ALA A 138 -0.85 -9.18 0.24
C ALA A 138 -1.38 -9.29 1.66
N LEU A 139 -0.70 -8.66 2.62
CA LEU A 139 -1.16 -8.58 4.00
C LEU A 139 -1.51 -7.14 4.31
N VAL A 140 -2.67 -6.91 4.89
CA VAL A 140 -3.20 -5.59 5.23
C VAL A 140 -3.65 -5.57 6.68
N HIS A 141 -3.34 -4.49 7.38
CA HIS A 141 -3.84 -4.20 8.72
C HIS A 141 -4.21 -2.72 8.83
N ALA A 142 -5.16 -2.40 9.68
CA ALA A 142 -5.58 -1.03 9.94
C ALA A 142 -5.75 -0.81 11.44
N ASP A 143 -4.98 0.13 12.00
CA ASP A 143 -5.14 0.61 13.36
C ASP A 143 -6.07 1.82 13.37
N ALA A 144 -7.06 1.83 14.26
CA ALA A 144 -7.96 2.95 14.47
C ALA A 144 -7.44 3.86 15.60
N PHE A 145 -7.33 5.17 15.31
CA PHE A 145 -6.94 6.21 16.27
C PHE A 145 -7.92 7.38 16.15
N ASP A 146 -8.73 7.62 17.14
CA ASP A 146 -9.66 8.76 17.21
C ASP A 146 -10.27 9.16 15.85
N ASP A 147 -9.65 10.14 15.16
CA ASP A 147 -10.09 10.74 13.89
C ASP A 147 -9.36 10.18 12.66
N LYS A 148 -8.63 9.06 12.78
CA LYS A 148 -7.80 8.54 11.68
C LYS A 148 -7.54 7.04 11.77
N TRP A 149 -7.23 6.45 10.60
CA TRP A 149 -6.64 5.13 10.47
C TRP A 149 -5.16 5.22 10.08
N LEU A 150 -4.34 4.36 10.66
CA LEU A 150 -3.04 3.98 10.13
C LEU A 150 -3.19 2.62 9.45
N ILE A 151 -3.05 2.57 8.15
CA ILE A 151 -3.19 1.33 7.38
C ILE A 151 -1.80 0.88 6.94
N THR A 152 -1.43 -0.34 7.30
CA THR A 152 -0.18 -0.98 6.86
C THR A 152 -0.48 -2.06 5.85
N ALA A 153 0.23 -2.05 4.72
CA ALA A 153 0.11 -3.10 3.70
C ALA A 153 1.49 -3.53 3.21
N VAL A 154 1.67 -4.84 3.02
CA VAL A 154 2.92 -5.41 2.51
C VAL A 154 2.66 -6.39 1.38
N ILE A 155 3.51 -6.37 0.37
CA ILE A 155 3.51 -7.30 -0.77
C ILE A 155 4.94 -7.62 -1.20
N ASP A 156 5.11 -8.74 -1.90
CA ASP A 156 6.28 -8.93 -2.77
C ASP A 156 6.07 -8.16 -4.08
N ASN A 157 7.00 -7.26 -4.41
CA ASN A 157 6.88 -6.39 -5.58
C ASN A 157 7.00 -7.13 -6.93
N LEU A 158 7.64 -8.29 -6.96
CA LEU A 158 7.82 -9.10 -8.17
C LEU A 158 6.74 -10.17 -8.34
N LEU A 159 6.13 -10.65 -7.25
CA LEU A 159 5.03 -11.62 -7.28
C LEU A 159 3.69 -10.91 -7.25
N LYS A 160 3.14 -10.59 -6.10
CA LYS A 160 1.83 -9.89 -5.99
C LYS A 160 1.82 -8.53 -6.69
N GLY A 161 2.97 -7.85 -6.74
CA GLY A 161 3.14 -6.56 -7.43
C GLY A 161 3.35 -6.66 -8.95
N ALA A 162 3.63 -7.85 -9.51
CA ALA A 162 3.93 -8.02 -10.93
C ALA A 162 3.47 -9.38 -11.46
N SER A 163 4.36 -10.39 -11.55
CA SER A 163 4.07 -11.67 -12.23
C SER A 163 2.95 -12.47 -11.56
N GLY A 164 2.90 -12.50 -10.24
CA GLY A 164 1.86 -13.20 -9.52
C GLY A 164 0.46 -12.61 -9.73
N GLN A 165 0.37 -11.29 -9.82
CA GLN A 165 -0.89 -10.60 -10.15
C GLN A 165 -1.32 -10.90 -11.60
N ALA A 166 -0.36 -10.94 -12.53
CA ALA A 166 -0.65 -11.27 -13.94
C ALA A 166 -1.17 -12.68 -14.11
N VAL A 167 -0.65 -13.66 -13.35
CA VAL A 167 -1.15 -15.06 -13.38
C VAL A 167 -2.49 -15.20 -12.67
N GLN A 168 -2.73 -14.41 -11.63
CA GLN A 168 -3.99 -14.40 -10.88
C GLN A 168 -5.18 -13.90 -11.72
N ASN A 169 -4.95 -12.91 -12.60
CA ASN A 169 -5.96 -12.33 -13.48
C ASN A 169 -6.21 -13.23 -14.72
#